data_2b551f42dee27f4c61a7b12c42ceb644
#
_entry.id   2b551f42dee27f4c61a7b12c42ceb644
#
_cell.length_a   1.000
_cell.length_b   1.000
_cell.length_c   1.000
_cell.angle_alpha   90.00
_cell.angle_beta   90.00
_cell.angle_gamma   90.00
#
_symmetry.space_group_name_H-M   'P 1'
#
loop_
_entity.id
_entity.type
_entity.pdbx_description
1 polymer ?
#
loop_
_entity_poly.entity_id
_entity_poly.type
_entity_poly.pdbx_seq_one_letter_code
_entity_poly.pdbx_strand_id
1 'polypeptide(L)'
;MITIMKIFQLLSSLFIGTTLIRPINGNKINLFDFTTESNIDNWMEISDSVRTVGKSKATLVLQRTQVFQRAIFFTLLNPQPNGAGFAGVRTLTNWNLSSVKNIEITCRGQGNNENYKIVLRHNGHQSNEDISYEQFFTAPMSSETFSTVTIPLDNFKPYYRGKEIIDADPLNTSNITMFGLQVYGGVYLPIKQKGVSALEIETIAATS
;
A
#
# COMPACT_ATOMS: atom_id res chain seq x y z
N MET A 1 -12.74 38.14 77.24
CA MET A 1 -13.18 38.95 76.09
C MET A 1 -12.23 38.60 74.95
N ILE A 2 -12.65 37.67 74.13
CA ILE A 2 -11.80 37.03 73.09
C ILE A 2 -12.28 37.52 71.74
N THR A 3 -11.43 38.25 71.02
CA THR A 3 -11.70 38.83 69.72
C THR A 3 -11.33 37.76 68.63
N ILE A 4 -12.33 37.34 67.89
CA ILE A 4 -12.16 36.39 66.78
C ILE A 4 -11.83 37.18 65.52
N MET A 5 -10.60 36.98 64.99
CA MET A 5 -10.18 37.48 63.68
C MET A 5 -10.64 36.48 62.60
N LYS A 6 -11.48 36.94 61.67
CA LYS A 6 -11.85 36.19 60.45
C LYS A 6 -10.78 36.39 59.40
N ILE A 7 -10.13 35.29 59.02
CA ILE A 7 -9.24 35.22 57.87
C ILE A 7 -10.09 34.91 56.64
N PHE A 8 -10.15 35.83 55.68
CA PHE A 8 -10.69 35.59 54.31
C PHE A 8 -9.62 34.92 53.49
N GLN A 9 -9.83 33.65 53.09
CA GLN A 9 -9.07 32.97 52.06
C GLN A 9 -9.70 33.28 50.69
N LEU A 10 -8.97 33.99 49.85
CA LEU A 10 -9.25 34.11 48.41
C LEU A 10 -8.79 32.82 47.71
N LEU A 11 -9.74 32.02 47.28
CA LEU A 11 -9.49 30.92 46.34
C LEU A 11 -9.49 31.48 44.91
N SER A 12 -8.32 31.68 44.31
CA SER A 12 -8.18 31.94 42.88
C SER A 12 -8.30 30.61 42.13
N SER A 13 -9.44 30.37 41.48
CA SER A 13 -9.64 29.23 40.58
C SER A 13 -8.87 29.47 39.28
N LEU A 14 -7.76 28.76 39.13
CA LEU A 14 -7.01 28.70 37.89
C LEU A 14 -7.79 27.81 36.93
N PHE A 15 -8.52 28.39 35.97
CA PHE A 15 -9.11 27.68 34.85
C PHE A 15 -7.98 27.26 33.89
N ILE A 16 -7.49 26.02 34.00
CA ILE A 16 -6.66 25.40 32.97
C ILE A 16 -7.62 24.98 31.82
N GLY A 17 -7.66 25.81 30.78
CA GLY A 17 -8.35 25.48 29.55
C GLY A 17 -7.69 24.28 28.90
N THR A 18 -8.23 23.08 29.09
CA THR A 18 -7.89 21.91 28.28
C THR A 18 -8.41 22.13 26.87
N THR A 19 -7.52 22.52 25.97
CA THR A 19 -7.81 22.52 24.54
C THR A 19 -8.01 21.05 24.14
N LEU A 20 -9.25 20.63 23.96
CA LEU A 20 -9.60 19.35 23.35
C LEU A 20 -9.09 19.40 21.92
N ILE A 21 -7.92 18.82 21.67
CA ILE A 21 -7.46 18.49 20.31
C ILE A 21 -8.45 17.44 19.82
N ARG A 22 -9.43 17.87 19.01
CA ARG A 22 -10.26 16.92 18.25
C ARG A 22 -9.33 16.17 17.30
N PRO A 23 -9.31 14.82 17.29
CA PRO A 23 -8.61 14.11 16.27
C PRO A 23 -9.21 14.57 14.92
N ILE A 24 -8.36 15.07 14.04
CA ILE A 24 -8.74 15.29 12.64
C ILE A 24 -8.96 13.89 12.10
N ASN A 25 -10.22 13.44 12.06
CA ASN A 25 -10.59 12.25 11.31
C ASN A 25 -10.36 12.59 9.83
N GLY A 26 -9.16 12.36 9.35
CA GLY A 26 -8.87 12.37 7.93
C GLY A 26 -9.82 11.40 7.22
N ASN A 27 -10.29 11.77 6.03
CA ASN A 27 -11.10 10.88 5.22
C ASN A 27 -10.30 9.60 4.93
N LYS A 28 -10.83 8.46 5.39
CA LYS A 28 -10.30 7.14 5.08
C LYS A 28 -11.29 6.41 4.19
N ILE A 29 -10.83 5.95 3.02
CA ILE A 29 -11.60 5.17 2.05
C ILE A 29 -10.97 3.77 2.03
N ASN A 30 -11.71 2.73 2.41
CA ASN A 30 -11.25 1.36 2.23
C ASN A 30 -11.32 1.02 0.73
N LEU A 31 -10.15 0.76 0.14
CA LEU A 31 -10.01 0.31 -1.24
C LEU A 31 -10.20 -1.22 -1.31
N PHE A 32 -9.58 -1.94 -0.38
CA PHE A 32 -9.74 -3.37 -0.16
C PHE A 32 -9.70 -3.69 1.33
N ASP A 33 -10.67 -4.45 1.80
CA ASP A 33 -10.69 -5.00 3.15
C ASP A 33 -10.70 -6.53 3.07
N PHE A 34 -9.51 -7.12 3.03
CA PHE A 34 -9.36 -8.57 2.90
C PHE A 34 -9.76 -9.35 4.15
N THR A 35 -10.08 -8.67 5.25
CA THR A 35 -10.62 -9.30 6.46
C THR A 35 -12.09 -9.69 6.29
N THR A 36 -12.79 -9.08 5.32
CA THR A 36 -14.23 -9.26 5.08
C THR A 36 -14.58 -9.65 3.64
N GLU A 37 -13.66 -9.50 2.67
CA GLU A 37 -13.90 -9.83 1.26
C GLU A 37 -14.43 -11.25 1.07
N SER A 38 -15.46 -11.41 0.23
CA SER A 38 -16.07 -12.71 -0.06
C SER A 38 -15.23 -13.55 -1.05
N ASN A 39 -14.59 -12.91 -2.02
CA ASN A 39 -13.70 -13.51 -3.01
C ASN A 39 -12.73 -12.47 -3.57
N ILE A 40 -11.78 -12.94 -4.38
CA ILE A 40 -10.80 -12.11 -5.09
C ILE A 40 -10.73 -12.50 -6.58
N ASP A 41 -11.84 -12.93 -7.15
CA ASP A 41 -11.93 -13.47 -8.52
C ASP A 41 -11.59 -12.43 -9.60
N ASN A 42 -11.68 -11.14 -9.26
CA ASN A 42 -11.30 -10.03 -10.12
C ASN A 42 -9.78 -9.73 -10.12
N TRP A 43 -9.00 -10.43 -9.31
CA TRP A 43 -7.55 -10.28 -9.31
C TRP A 43 -6.89 -11.24 -10.29
N MET A 44 -5.98 -10.72 -11.11
CA MET A 44 -5.27 -11.45 -12.14
C MET A 44 -3.77 -11.38 -11.92
N GLU A 45 -3.08 -12.46 -12.23
CA GLU A 45 -1.63 -12.47 -12.26
C GLU A 45 -1.08 -11.55 -13.34
N ILE A 46 0.02 -10.87 -13.04
CA ILE A 46 0.84 -10.10 -13.97
C ILE A 46 2.32 -10.28 -13.62
N SER A 47 2.95 -11.26 -14.18
CA SER A 47 4.36 -11.59 -13.93
C SER A 47 5.17 -11.50 -15.23
N ASP A 48 6.50 -11.57 -15.12
CA ASP A 48 7.40 -11.56 -16.28
C ASP A 48 7.19 -12.73 -17.26
N SER A 49 6.43 -13.75 -16.83
CA SER A 49 5.98 -14.87 -17.67
C SER A 49 5.07 -14.47 -18.86
N VAL A 50 4.58 -13.23 -18.91
CA VAL A 50 3.99 -12.64 -20.14
C VAL A 50 5.02 -12.49 -21.26
N ARG A 51 6.30 -12.66 -20.94
CA ARG A 51 7.41 -12.73 -21.90
C ARG A 51 7.93 -14.16 -21.99
N THR A 52 8.37 -14.58 -23.18
CA THR A 52 8.87 -15.94 -23.44
C THR A 52 10.02 -16.41 -22.54
N VAL A 53 10.72 -15.48 -21.91
CA VAL A 53 11.92 -15.73 -21.10
C VAL A 53 11.70 -15.54 -19.60
N GLY A 54 10.52 -15.05 -19.21
CA GLY A 54 10.19 -14.84 -17.79
C GLY A 54 9.88 -16.14 -17.07
N LYS A 55 10.29 -16.25 -15.81
CA LYS A 55 10.13 -17.44 -14.97
C LYS A 55 9.58 -17.13 -13.59
N SER A 56 9.21 -15.89 -13.33
CA SER A 56 8.58 -15.49 -12.07
C SER A 56 7.10 -15.83 -12.07
N LYS A 57 6.53 -16.00 -10.89
CA LYS A 57 5.13 -16.36 -10.68
C LYS A 57 4.57 -15.66 -9.47
N ALA A 58 3.30 -15.27 -9.51
CA ALA A 58 2.59 -14.70 -8.39
C ALA A 58 1.14 -15.20 -8.30
N THR A 59 0.60 -15.17 -7.11
CA THR A 59 -0.82 -15.40 -6.88
C THR A 59 -1.27 -14.63 -5.64
N LEU A 60 -2.52 -14.17 -5.65
CA LEU A 60 -3.21 -13.66 -4.47
C LEU A 60 -4.23 -14.69 -4.05
N VAL A 61 -4.29 -15.00 -2.75
CA VAL A 61 -5.27 -15.93 -2.20
C VAL A 61 -5.88 -15.36 -0.93
N LEU A 62 -7.16 -15.66 -0.66
CA LEU A 62 -7.77 -15.40 0.64
C LEU A 62 -7.48 -16.59 1.57
N GLN A 63 -6.77 -16.33 2.65
CA GLN A 63 -6.62 -17.28 3.74
C GLN A 63 -7.75 -17.03 4.75
N ARG A 64 -8.59 -18.04 4.94
CA ARG A 64 -9.70 -18.02 5.89
C ARG A 64 -9.51 -19.09 6.95
N THR A 65 -9.70 -18.70 8.19
CA THR A 65 -9.78 -19.59 9.35
C THR A 65 -11.08 -19.31 10.12
N GLN A 66 -11.28 -19.99 11.25
CA GLN A 66 -12.43 -19.71 12.11
C GLN A 66 -12.33 -18.37 12.85
N VAL A 67 -11.15 -17.77 12.95
CA VAL A 67 -10.87 -16.61 13.80
C VAL A 67 -10.34 -15.40 13.03
N PHE A 68 -9.86 -15.58 11.80
CA PHE A 68 -9.38 -14.46 10.96
C PHE A 68 -9.48 -14.76 9.46
N GLN A 69 -9.46 -13.68 8.68
CA GLN A 69 -9.29 -13.71 7.22
C GLN A 69 -8.33 -12.61 6.80
N ARG A 70 -7.54 -12.87 5.74
CA ARG A 70 -6.63 -11.92 5.10
C ARG A 70 -6.28 -12.37 3.69
N ALA A 71 -5.74 -11.50 2.85
CA ALA A 71 -5.10 -11.90 1.60
C ALA A 71 -3.63 -12.28 1.84
N ILE A 72 -3.13 -13.24 1.06
CA ILE A 72 -1.71 -13.55 0.98
C ILE A 72 -1.28 -13.41 -0.48
N PHE A 73 -0.36 -12.51 -0.74
CA PHE A 73 0.31 -12.34 -2.02
C PHE A 73 1.59 -13.19 -2.03
N PHE A 74 1.49 -14.40 -2.60
CA PHE A 74 2.63 -15.30 -2.79
C PHE A 74 3.38 -14.98 -4.07
N THR A 75 4.72 -15.04 -4.00
CA THR A 75 5.58 -14.77 -5.14
C THR A 75 6.74 -15.75 -5.22
N LEU A 76 7.08 -16.16 -6.45
CA LEU A 76 8.35 -16.76 -6.83
C LEU A 76 9.03 -15.80 -7.80
N LEU A 77 10.00 -15.05 -7.31
CA LEU A 77 10.75 -14.10 -8.11
C LEU A 77 12.02 -14.77 -8.64
N ASN A 78 12.11 -14.89 -9.98
CA ASN A 78 13.22 -15.56 -10.67
C ASN A 78 13.79 -14.68 -11.79
N PRO A 79 14.56 -13.61 -11.44
CA PRO A 79 15.11 -12.69 -12.42
C PRO A 79 16.02 -13.39 -13.43
N GLN A 80 15.84 -13.07 -14.70
CA GLN A 80 16.62 -13.62 -15.80
C GLN A 80 17.71 -12.64 -16.27
N PRO A 81 18.84 -13.11 -16.86
CA PRO A 81 19.91 -12.25 -17.32
C PRO A 81 19.48 -11.21 -18.37
N ASN A 82 18.38 -11.46 -19.11
CA ASN A 82 17.83 -10.57 -20.12
C ASN A 82 16.95 -9.44 -19.55
N GLY A 83 16.88 -9.31 -18.23
CA GLY A 83 16.13 -8.25 -17.53
C GLY A 83 14.69 -8.60 -17.17
N ALA A 84 14.15 -9.78 -17.52
CA ALA A 84 12.88 -10.25 -16.97
C ALA A 84 13.05 -10.54 -15.47
N GLY A 85 12.16 -10.03 -14.65
CA GLY A 85 12.27 -10.18 -13.18
C GLY A 85 11.24 -9.38 -12.41
N PHE A 86 9.95 -9.74 -12.54
CA PHE A 86 8.89 -9.25 -11.66
C PHE A 86 7.78 -10.29 -11.52
N ALA A 87 7.11 -10.28 -10.40
CA ALA A 87 5.92 -11.08 -10.15
C ALA A 87 4.87 -10.22 -9.45
N GLY A 88 3.62 -10.27 -9.91
CA GLY A 88 2.59 -9.41 -9.38
C GLY A 88 1.18 -9.89 -9.65
N VAL A 89 0.26 -9.16 -9.07
CA VAL A 89 -1.18 -9.29 -9.29
C VAL A 89 -1.78 -7.91 -9.56
N ARG A 90 -2.89 -7.88 -10.27
CA ARG A 90 -3.62 -6.64 -10.58
C ARG A 90 -5.12 -6.86 -10.58
N THR A 91 -5.85 -5.78 -10.37
CA THR A 91 -7.30 -5.72 -10.55
C THR A 91 -7.71 -4.42 -11.23
N LEU A 92 -8.83 -4.44 -11.93
CA LEU A 92 -9.42 -3.24 -12.51
C LEU A 92 -10.16 -2.46 -11.44
N THR A 93 -10.10 -1.14 -11.54
CA THR A 93 -10.71 -0.23 -10.56
C THR A 93 -11.44 0.90 -11.28
N ASN A 94 -12.21 1.65 -10.52
CA ASN A 94 -12.82 2.90 -10.95
C ASN A 94 -12.84 3.85 -9.74
N TRP A 95 -11.65 4.33 -9.35
CA TRP A 95 -11.52 5.12 -8.14
C TRP A 95 -11.26 6.58 -8.45
N ASN A 96 -11.93 7.44 -7.69
CA ASN A 96 -11.57 8.85 -7.56
C ASN A 96 -10.85 9.05 -6.22
N LEU A 97 -9.54 9.25 -6.28
CA LEU A 97 -8.66 9.47 -5.14
C LEU A 97 -8.22 10.94 -5.02
N SER A 98 -8.85 11.88 -5.71
CA SER A 98 -8.45 13.30 -5.70
C SER A 98 -8.58 13.99 -4.34
N SER A 99 -9.38 13.44 -3.42
CA SER A 99 -9.60 13.97 -2.07
C SER A 99 -8.67 13.38 -1.00
N VAL A 100 -7.77 12.46 -1.37
CA VAL A 100 -6.85 11.77 -0.45
C VAL A 100 -5.41 11.99 -0.90
N LYS A 101 -4.47 11.74 0.01
CA LYS A 101 -3.04 11.99 -0.23
C LYS A 101 -2.19 10.72 -0.21
N ASN A 102 -2.66 9.69 0.47
CA ASN A 102 -1.86 8.49 0.69
C ASN A 102 -2.64 7.24 0.36
N ILE A 103 -1.91 6.17 0.00
CA ILE A 103 -2.36 4.79 0.10
C ILE A 103 -1.71 4.20 1.35
N GLU A 104 -2.49 3.53 2.18
CA GLU A 104 -2.04 2.78 3.34
C GLU A 104 -2.23 1.29 3.12
N ILE A 105 -1.20 0.50 3.41
CA ILE A 105 -1.27 -0.96 3.36
C ILE A 105 -0.96 -1.49 4.75
N THR A 106 -1.94 -2.17 5.38
CA THR A 106 -1.73 -2.92 6.62
C THR A 106 -1.30 -4.32 6.24
N CYS A 107 -0.01 -4.62 6.44
CA CYS A 107 0.60 -5.85 5.95
C CYS A 107 1.75 -6.33 6.83
N ARG A 108 2.23 -7.55 6.54
CA ARG A 108 3.51 -8.08 7.01
C ARG A 108 4.12 -8.98 5.95
N GLY A 109 5.44 -8.92 5.79
CA GLY A 109 6.18 -9.70 4.81
C GLY A 109 6.88 -10.91 5.44
N GLN A 110 7.05 -11.96 4.65
CA GLN A 110 7.83 -13.14 4.98
C GLN A 110 8.62 -13.63 3.77
N GLY A 111 9.75 -14.28 4.01
CA GLY A 111 10.59 -14.87 2.97
C GLY A 111 11.73 -13.96 2.54
N ASN A 112 12.15 -14.05 1.27
CA ASN A 112 13.42 -13.48 0.80
C ASN A 112 13.33 -12.05 0.27
N ASN A 113 12.13 -11.54 0.03
CA ASN A 113 11.95 -10.22 -0.59
C ASN A 113 11.12 -9.33 0.34
N GLU A 114 11.63 -8.15 0.59
CA GLU A 114 10.97 -7.13 1.43
C GLU A 114 10.54 -5.89 0.64
N ASN A 115 11.06 -5.73 -0.60
CA ASN A 115 10.78 -4.54 -1.39
C ASN A 115 9.73 -4.85 -2.47
N TYR A 116 8.65 -4.11 -2.41
CA TYR A 116 7.48 -4.21 -3.27
C TYR A 116 7.21 -2.89 -3.95
N LYS A 117 6.28 -2.86 -4.87
CA LYS A 117 5.74 -1.64 -5.45
C LYS A 117 4.23 -1.74 -5.68
N ILE A 118 3.56 -0.60 -5.52
CA ILE A 118 2.22 -0.40 -6.05
C ILE A 118 2.35 0.09 -7.49
N VAL A 119 1.47 -0.41 -8.33
CA VAL A 119 1.35 -0.03 -9.74
C VAL A 119 -0.05 0.49 -9.97
N LEU A 120 -0.17 1.74 -10.40
CA LEU A 120 -1.45 2.36 -10.75
C LEU A 120 -1.48 2.65 -12.25
N ARG A 121 -2.69 2.62 -12.83
CA ARG A 121 -2.99 3.20 -14.12
C ARG A 121 -4.25 4.04 -14.03
N HIS A 122 -4.39 5.00 -14.93
CA HIS A 122 -5.47 5.97 -14.94
C HIS A 122 -6.10 6.11 -16.33
N ASN A 123 -7.20 6.87 -16.41
CA ASN A 123 -7.82 7.31 -17.67
C ASN A 123 -8.16 6.17 -18.65
N GLY A 124 -8.56 4.99 -18.14
CA GLY A 124 -8.90 3.83 -18.96
C GLY A 124 -7.70 2.97 -19.39
N HIS A 125 -6.46 3.37 -19.07
CA HIS A 125 -5.28 2.54 -19.32
C HIS A 125 -5.31 1.29 -18.44
N GLN A 126 -5.11 0.11 -19.04
CA GLN A 126 -5.20 -1.19 -18.37
C GLN A 126 -4.21 -2.21 -18.94
N SER A 127 -3.65 -1.93 -20.10
CA SER A 127 -2.75 -2.82 -20.83
C SER A 127 -1.32 -2.77 -20.28
N ASN A 128 -0.56 -3.84 -20.50
CA ASN A 128 0.88 -3.87 -20.22
C ASN A 128 1.69 -2.96 -21.16
N GLU A 129 1.09 -2.52 -22.26
CA GLU A 129 1.69 -1.57 -23.19
C GLU A 129 1.40 -0.11 -22.80
N ASP A 130 0.61 0.13 -21.75
CA ASP A 130 0.36 1.46 -21.23
C ASP A 130 1.41 1.85 -20.18
N ILE A 131 1.64 3.16 -20.04
CA ILE A 131 2.43 3.72 -18.94
C ILE A 131 1.81 3.29 -17.61
N SER A 132 2.65 2.88 -16.68
CA SER A 132 2.29 2.60 -15.29
C SER A 132 2.87 3.66 -14.37
N TYR A 133 2.15 3.98 -13.31
CA TYR A 133 2.64 4.85 -12.24
C TYR A 133 3.01 3.98 -11.06
N GLU A 134 4.26 4.05 -10.64
CA GLU A 134 4.83 3.12 -9.68
C GLU A 134 5.38 3.86 -8.46
N GLN A 135 5.09 3.33 -7.29
CA GLN A 135 5.73 3.75 -6.03
C GLN A 135 6.23 2.53 -5.28
N PHE A 136 7.49 2.59 -4.88
CA PHE A 136 8.19 1.52 -4.18
C PHE A 136 8.00 1.67 -2.67
N PHE A 137 7.93 0.53 -1.98
CA PHE A 137 7.87 0.48 -0.51
C PHE A 137 8.56 -0.76 0.02
N THR A 138 9.01 -0.71 1.28
CA THR A 138 9.54 -1.84 2.02
C THR A 138 8.46 -2.38 2.95
N ALA A 139 8.14 -3.66 2.84
CA ALA A 139 7.18 -4.30 3.72
C ALA A 139 7.80 -4.54 5.11
N PRO A 140 7.03 -4.34 6.19
CA PRO A 140 7.47 -4.73 7.52
C PRO A 140 7.61 -6.26 7.59
N MET A 141 8.83 -6.73 7.82
CA MET A 141 9.10 -8.17 7.91
C MET A 141 8.78 -8.66 9.33
N SER A 142 7.74 -9.46 9.48
CA SER A 142 7.31 -9.98 10.78
C SER A 142 6.54 -11.28 10.61
N SER A 143 6.72 -12.21 11.53
CA SER A 143 5.89 -13.43 11.65
C SER A 143 4.66 -13.23 12.55
N GLU A 144 4.60 -12.16 13.33
CA GLU A 144 3.61 -11.99 14.40
C GLU A 144 2.67 -10.82 14.20
N THR A 145 3.21 -9.64 13.87
CA THR A 145 2.45 -8.38 13.88
C THR A 145 2.29 -7.77 12.50
N PHE A 146 1.11 -7.24 12.22
CA PHE A 146 0.85 -6.36 11.08
C PHE A 146 1.26 -4.92 11.40
N SER A 147 1.72 -4.21 10.40
CA SER A 147 2.03 -2.79 10.47
C SER A 147 1.52 -2.07 9.24
N THR A 148 1.22 -0.79 9.36
CA THR A 148 0.74 0.02 8.24
C THR A 148 1.90 0.76 7.59
N VAL A 149 2.03 0.60 6.28
CA VAL A 149 2.94 1.37 5.42
C VAL A 149 2.14 2.47 4.74
N THR A 150 2.58 3.71 4.87
CA THR A 150 1.96 4.88 4.21
C THR A 150 2.73 5.24 2.96
N ILE A 151 2.03 5.37 1.85
CA ILE A 151 2.58 5.56 0.50
C ILE A 151 1.94 6.80 -0.11
N PRO A 152 2.64 7.96 -0.18
CA PRO A 152 2.10 9.20 -0.72
C PRO A 152 1.78 9.08 -2.21
N LEU A 153 0.59 9.55 -2.62
CA LEU A 153 0.15 9.54 -4.03
C LEU A 153 1.02 10.45 -4.91
N ASP A 154 1.54 11.54 -4.37
CA ASP A 154 2.41 12.47 -5.10
C ASP A 154 3.78 11.88 -5.46
N ASN A 155 4.16 10.76 -4.83
CA ASN A 155 5.43 10.09 -5.10
C ASN A 155 5.35 9.05 -6.23
N PHE A 156 4.17 8.80 -6.79
CA PHE A 156 4.04 7.89 -7.92
C PHE A 156 4.64 8.50 -9.17
N LYS A 157 5.59 7.78 -9.75
CA LYS A 157 6.29 8.19 -10.97
C LYS A 157 5.88 7.34 -12.16
N PRO A 158 5.90 7.90 -13.38
CA PRO A 158 5.56 7.15 -14.60
C PRO A 158 6.71 6.22 -15.02
N TYR A 159 6.34 5.00 -15.37
CA TYR A 159 7.25 3.94 -15.84
C TYR A 159 6.73 3.28 -17.11
N TYR A 160 7.65 2.90 -17.97
CA TYR A 160 7.40 2.01 -19.10
C TYR A 160 8.46 0.92 -19.15
N ARG A 161 8.03 -0.33 -19.06
CA ARG A 161 8.90 -1.51 -19.06
C ARG A 161 10.04 -1.44 -18.03
N GLY A 162 9.75 -0.91 -16.83
CA GLY A 162 10.67 -0.82 -15.70
C GLY A 162 11.67 0.34 -15.75
N LYS A 163 11.52 1.26 -16.71
CA LYS A 163 12.29 2.51 -16.79
C LYS A 163 11.39 3.70 -16.53
N GLU A 164 11.84 4.62 -15.68
CA GLU A 164 11.15 5.89 -15.42
C GLU A 164 11.10 6.75 -16.69
N ILE A 165 9.98 7.40 -16.93
CA ILE A 165 9.74 8.33 -18.06
C ILE A 165 9.70 9.74 -17.49
N ILE A 166 10.66 10.57 -17.88
CA ILE A 166 10.85 11.92 -17.26
C ILE A 166 9.75 12.89 -17.70
N ASP A 167 9.31 12.83 -18.95
CA ASP A 167 8.41 13.81 -19.58
C ASP A 167 6.94 13.33 -19.72
N ALA A 168 6.53 12.33 -18.90
CA ALA A 168 5.14 11.90 -18.90
C ALA A 168 4.27 12.75 -17.96
N ASP A 169 3.00 12.87 -18.30
CA ASP A 169 2.01 13.55 -17.45
C ASP A 169 1.97 12.93 -16.05
N PRO A 170 1.66 13.70 -15.00
CA PRO A 170 1.50 13.16 -13.65
C PRO A 170 0.29 12.22 -13.55
N LEU A 171 0.29 11.39 -12.51
CA LEU A 171 -0.83 10.50 -12.21
C LEU A 171 -2.13 11.30 -12.02
N ASN A 172 -3.16 11.01 -12.82
CA ASN A 172 -4.49 11.54 -12.59
C ASN A 172 -5.22 10.72 -11.52
N THR A 173 -5.17 11.20 -10.29
CA THR A 173 -5.79 10.53 -9.13
C THR A 173 -7.32 10.53 -9.16
N SER A 174 -7.96 11.38 -10.00
CA SER A 174 -9.43 11.42 -10.11
C SER A 174 -10.03 10.24 -10.90
N ASN A 175 -9.20 9.46 -11.61
CA ASN A 175 -9.68 8.37 -12.46
C ASN A 175 -8.68 7.21 -12.50
N ILE A 176 -8.51 6.51 -11.38
CA ILE A 176 -7.65 5.32 -11.28
C ILE A 176 -8.39 4.12 -11.82
N THR A 177 -7.87 3.50 -12.88
CA THR A 177 -8.52 2.43 -13.63
C THR A 177 -7.89 1.05 -13.42
N MET A 178 -6.73 0.97 -12.77
CA MET A 178 -6.07 -0.27 -12.42
C MET A 178 -5.21 -0.10 -11.16
N PHE A 179 -5.27 -1.08 -10.28
CA PHE A 179 -4.38 -1.25 -9.14
C PHE A 179 -3.59 -2.55 -9.29
N GLY A 180 -2.30 -2.51 -9.01
CA GLY A 180 -1.43 -3.67 -9.00
C GLY A 180 -0.47 -3.67 -7.82
N LEU A 181 -0.07 -4.87 -7.40
CA LEU A 181 0.95 -5.11 -6.39
C LEU A 181 2.01 -6.03 -6.98
N GLN A 182 3.28 -5.64 -6.90
CA GLN A 182 4.38 -6.39 -7.51
C GLN A 182 5.61 -6.47 -6.59
N VAL A 183 6.32 -7.60 -6.68
CA VAL A 183 7.71 -7.74 -6.28
C VAL A 183 8.59 -7.63 -7.54
N TYR A 184 9.80 -7.13 -7.41
CA TYR A 184 10.69 -6.86 -8.54
C TYR A 184 12.13 -7.32 -8.28
N GLY A 185 12.82 -7.77 -9.32
CA GLY A 185 14.22 -8.23 -9.26
C GLY A 185 15.25 -7.10 -9.30
N GLY A 186 14.83 -5.88 -9.62
CA GLY A 186 15.67 -4.70 -9.58
C GLY A 186 16.69 -4.59 -10.71
N VAL A 187 16.36 -5.04 -11.93
CA VAL A 187 17.32 -5.02 -13.06
C VAL A 187 17.96 -3.65 -13.32
N TYR A 188 17.18 -2.57 -13.16
CA TYR A 188 17.65 -1.17 -13.30
C TYR A 188 17.81 -0.46 -11.96
N LEU A 189 17.67 -1.15 -10.84
CA LEU A 189 17.70 -0.59 -9.49
C LEU A 189 18.90 -1.12 -8.70
N PRO A 190 19.36 -0.41 -7.67
CA PRO A 190 20.47 -0.86 -6.82
C PRO A 190 20.09 -2.11 -6.01
N ILE A 191 18.85 -2.20 -5.54
CA ILE A 191 18.36 -3.34 -4.75
C ILE A 191 18.05 -4.50 -5.69
N LYS A 192 18.68 -5.66 -5.41
CA LYS A 192 18.46 -6.91 -6.15
C LYS A 192 17.72 -7.90 -5.27
N GLN A 193 16.65 -8.50 -5.80
CA GLN A 193 15.80 -9.45 -5.11
C GLN A 193 15.58 -10.71 -5.93
N LYS A 194 15.36 -11.84 -5.27
CA LYS A 194 15.05 -13.15 -5.88
C LYS A 194 14.48 -14.10 -4.84
N GLY A 195 13.84 -15.17 -5.31
CA GLY A 195 13.37 -16.26 -4.45
C GLY A 195 11.90 -16.11 -4.06
N VAL A 196 11.51 -16.87 -3.05
CA VAL A 196 10.13 -16.96 -2.59
C VAL A 196 9.85 -15.92 -1.52
N SER A 197 8.68 -15.30 -1.59
CA SER A 197 8.17 -14.43 -0.52
C SER A 197 6.64 -14.44 -0.46
N ALA A 198 6.13 -14.01 0.67
CA ALA A 198 4.71 -13.79 0.90
C ALA A 198 4.51 -12.41 1.55
N LEU A 199 3.53 -11.67 1.07
CA LEU A 199 3.03 -10.47 1.74
C LEU A 199 1.60 -10.74 2.19
N GLU A 200 1.40 -10.80 3.50
CA GLU A 200 0.08 -10.93 4.10
C GLU A 200 -0.53 -9.53 4.25
N ILE A 201 -1.78 -9.37 3.83
CA ILE A 201 -2.44 -8.05 3.75
C ILE A 201 -3.80 -8.14 4.41
N GLU A 202 -4.07 -7.27 5.38
CA GLU A 202 -5.40 -7.10 5.96
C GLU A 202 -6.21 -6.07 5.18
N THR A 203 -5.66 -4.88 4.97
CA THR A 203 -6.37 -3.79 4.30
C THR A 203 -5.47 -2.97 3.39
N ILE A 204 -6.07 -2.41 2.35
CA ILE A 204 -5.51 -1.32 1.56
C ILE A 204 -6.53 -0.18 1.59
N ALA A 205 -6.12 1.00 2.05
CA ALA A 205 -6.97 2.16 2.20
C ALA A 205 -6.34 3.40 1.57
N ALA A 206 -7.16 4.41 1.29
CA ALA A 206 -6.70 5.74 0.89
C ALA A 206 -7.05 6.75 1.99
N THR A 207 -6.10 7.64 2.33
CA THR A 207 -6.22 8.58 3.45
C THR A 207 -5.80 9.99 3.06
N SER A 208 -6.38 11.00 3.72
CA SER A 208 -6.06 12.43 3.51
C SER A 208 -4.88 12.90 4.34
#